data_f87b8b27457f55e70e86279226ec0dcf
#
_entry.id   f87b8b27457f55e70e86279226ec0dcf
#
_cell.length_a   1.000
_cell.length_b   1.000
_cell.length_c   1.000
_cell.angle_alpha   90.00
_cell.angle_beta   90.00
_cell.angle_gamma   90.00
#
_symmetry.space_group_name_H-M   'P 1'
#
loop_
_entity.id
_entity.type
_entity.pdbx_description
1 polymer ?
#
loop_
_entity_poly.entity_id
_entity_poly.type
_entity_poly.pdbx_seq_one_letter_code
_entity_poly.pdbx_strand_id
1 'polypeptide(L)'
;MTLEDRIESLPDACRTALALRLLRMALPIWDGHTQGHPVRYRDSVVAMEHRIAPDMLARTIDAIERHIRAPWFLRWLSLRIGLMRLATEFDDPIVSLQDLDMEWPEPVKLTFYAAHNLLEHSIKGGHTYDGHRLVYVSINQAADALERGGIMETHELDMLVRET
;
A
#
# COMPACT_ATOMS: atom_id res chain seq x y z
N MET A 1 15.67 9.21 20.22
CA MET A 1 15.07 8.19 19.33
C MET A 1 14.02 8.89 18.51
N THR A 2 14.20 8.98 17.22
CA THR A 2 13.27 9.62 16.27
C THR A 2 12.01 8.74 16.09
N LEU A 3 10.96 9.26 15.45
CA LEU A 3 9.81 8.45 15.06
C LEU A 3 10.22 7.30 14.15
N GLU A 4 11.12 7.58 13.23
CA GLU A 4 11.72 6.62 12.30
C GLU A 4 12.40 5.46 13.04
N ASP A 5 13.32 5.77 13.97
CA ASP A 5 13.99 4.76 14.80
C ASP A 5 12.97 3.86 15.54
N ARG A 6 11.86 4.45 15.99
CA ARG A 6 10.81 3.70 16.70
C ARG A 6 10.07 2.76 15.77
N ILE A 7 9.66 3.21 14.59
CA ILE A 7 9.01 2.37 13.59
C ILE A 7 9.93 1.22 13.18
N GLU A 8 11.21 1.50 12.95
CA GLU A 8 12.18 0.46 12.59
C GLU A 8 12.42 -0.55 13.73
N SER A 9 12.32 -0.12 14.98
CA SER A 9 12.48 -1.00 16.14
C SER A 9 11.28 -1.90 16.43
N LEU A 10 10.11 -1.61 15.84
CA LEU A 10 8.92 -2.46 16.02
C LEU A 10 9.14 -3.87 15.44
N PRO A 11 8.56 -4.90 16.07
CA PRO A 11 8.47 -6.23 15.47
C PRO A 11 7.77 -6.16 14.09
N ASP A 12 8.15 -7.06 13.18
CA ASP A 12 7.60 -7.07 11.81
C ASP A 12 6.07 -7.18 11.76
N ALA A 13 5.49 -7.98 12.65
CA ALA A 13 4.03 -8.09 12.78
C ALA A 13 3.38 -6.76 13.21
N CYS A 14 4.03 -6.01 14.10
CA CYS A 14 3.55 -4.70 14.54
C CYS A 14 3.66 -3.67 13.42
N ARG A 15 4.76 -3.65 12.67
CA ARG A 15 4.89 -2.79 11.48
C ARG A 15 3.82 -3.08 10.44
N THR A 16 3.56 -4.36 10.17
CA THR A 16 2.53 -4.76 9.22
C THR A 16 1.12 -4.34 9.69
N ALA A 17 0.84 -4.48 10.98
CA ALA A 17 -0.43 -4.01 11.55
C ALA A 17 -0.58 -2.48 11.46
N LEU A 18 0.49 -1.73 11.74
CA LEU A 18 0.53 -0.28 11.59
C LEU A 18 0.30 0.15 10.15
N ALA A 19 1.00 -0.48 9.19
CA ALA A 19 0.83 -0.20 7.76
C ALA A 19 -0.62 -0.45 7.30
N LEU A 20 -1.23 -1.56 7.73
CA LEU A 20 -2.64 -1.86 7.43
C LEU A 20 -3.59 -0.81 8.02
N ARG A 21 -3.36 -0.39 9.28
CA ARG A 21 -4.17 0.65 9.93
C ARG A 21 -4.11 1.96 9.15
N LEU A 22 -2.91 2.41 8.78
CA LEU A 22 -2.72 3.63 7.99
C LEU A 22 -3.36 3.53 6.61
N LEU A 23 -3.20 2.40 5.92
CA LEU A 23 -3.84 2.18 4.63
C LEU A 23 -5.37 2.17 4.72
N ARG A 24 -5.95 1.60 5.78
CA ARG A 24 -7.40 1.68 6.02
C ARG A 24 -7.86 3.14 6.20
N MET A 25 -7.08 3.95 6.90
CA MET A 25 -7.37 5.38 7.06
C MET A 25 -7.21 6.16 5.74
N ALA A 26 -6.27 5.77 4.88
CA ALA A 26 -6.02 6.41 3.58
C ALA A 26 -6.97 5.91 2.47
N LEU A 27 -7.68 4.80 2.65
CA LEU A 27 -8.59 4.25 1.65
C LEU A 27 -9.63 5.27 1.13
N PRO A 28 -10.24 6.14 1.96
CA PRO A 28 -11.15 7.19 1.47
C PRO A 28 -10.54 8.15 0.46
N ILE A 29 -9.20 8.37 0.47
CA ILE A 29 -8.49 9.18 -0.53
C ILE A 29 -8.62 8.53 -1.91
N TRP A 30 -8.38 7.22 -1.97
CA TRP A 30 -8.53 6.43 -3.18
C TRP A 30 -9.98 6.36 -3.64
N ASP A 31 -10.89 6.02 -2.72
CA ASP A 31 -12.32 5.87 -3.03
C ASP A 31 -12.91 7.19 -3.54
N GLY A 32 -12.58 8.31 -2.91
CA GLY A 32 -13.03 9.64 -3.34
C GLY A 32 -12.55 10.00 -4.74
N HIS A 33 -11.31 9.62 -5.10
CA HIS A 33 -10.76 9.85 -6.42
C HIS A 33 -11.41 8.93 -7.48
N THR A 34 -11.63 7.66 -7.16
CA THR A 34 -12.14 6.66 -8.11
C THR A 34 -13.64 6.74 -8.35
N GLN A 35 -14.43 7.23 -7.37
CA GLN A 35 -15.89 7.42 -7.51
C GLN A 35 -16.25 8.53 -8.50
N GLY A 36 -15.42 9.58 -8.60
CA GLY A 36 -15.67 10.70 -9.50
C GLY A 36 -15.20 10.45 -10.94
N HIS A 37 -14.11 9.68 -11.10
CA HIS A 37 -13.45 9.50 -12.39
C HIS A 37 -12.86 8.08 -12.49
N PRO A 38 -13.09 7.36 -13.61
CA PRO A 38 -12.42 6.08 -13.80
C PRO A 38 -10.90 6.32 -13.86
N VAL A 39 -10.18 5.75 -12.91
CA VAL A 39 -8.72 5.77 -12.92
C VAL A 39 -8.24 4.93 -14.08
N ARG A 40 -7.48 5.54 -14.98
CA ARG A 40 -6.95 4.88 -16.16
C ARG A 40 -5.44 4.91 -16.11
N TYR A 41 -4.83 3.90 -16.68
CA TYR A 41 -3.41 3.90 -16.98
C TYR A 41 -3.21 3.50 -18.44
N ARG A 42 -2.10 3.88 -19.01
CA ARG A 42 -1.74 3.55 -20.38
C ARG A 42 -0.67 2.46 -20.34
N ASP A 43 -0.97 1.32 -20.95
CA ASP A 43 0.03 0.28 -21.15
C ASP A 43 1.18 0.83 -22.02
N SER A 44 2.41 0.70 -21.53
CA SER A 44 3.60 1.20 -22.21
C SER A 44 3.94 0.43 -23.49
N VAL A 45 3.48 -0.82 -23.62
CA VAL A 45 3.80 -1.70 -24.75
C VAL A 45 2.77 -1.57 -25.88
N VAL A 46 1.48 -1.54 -25.55
CA VAL A 46 0.39 -1.61 -26.54
C VAL A 46 -0.29 -0.24 -26.73
N ALA A 47 0.09 0.77 -25.96
CA ALA A 47 -0.51 2.11 -25.95
C ALA A 47 -2.05 2.11 -25.72
N MET A 48 -2.60 1.05 -25.14
CA MET A 48 -4.01 0.93 -24.80
C MET A 48 -4.28 1.51 -23.41
N GLU A 49 -5.42 2.19 -23.28
CA GLU A 49 -5.90 2.63 -21.96
C GLU A 49 -6.61 1.49 -21.24
N HIS A 50 -6.18 1.21 -20.03
CA HIS A 50 -6.81 0.25 -19.12
C HIS A 50 -7.43 0.99 -17.94
N ARG A 51 -8.45 0.37 -17.33
CA ARG A 51 -9.10 0.90 -16.12
C ARG A 51 -8.63 0.13 -14.91
N ILE A 52 -8.32 0.86 -13.85
CA ILE A 52 -8.09 0.25 -12.54
C ILE A 52 -9.45 0.06 -11.87
N ALA A 53 -9.67 -1.12 -11.29
CA ALA A 53 -10.89 -1.40 -10.55
C ALA A 53 -10.97 -0.51 -9.29
N PRO A 54 -12.07 0.22 -9.06
CA PRO A 54 -12.17 1.12 -7.91
C PRO A 54 -11.94 0.42 -6.57
N ASP A 55 -12.35 -0.83 -6.45
CA ASP A 55 -12.23 -1.66 -5.25
C ASP A 55 -10.87 -2.34 -5.08
N MET A 56 -9.92 -2.10 -5.98
CA MET A 56 -8.63 -2.78 -6.01
C MET A 56 -7.86 -2.64 -4.69
N LEU A 57 -7.77 -1.43 -4.15
CA LEU A 57 -7.06 -1.20 -2.88
C LEU A 57 -7.78 -1.86 -1.70
N ALA A 58 -9.10 -1.76 -1.63
CA ALA A 58 -9.89 -2.43 -0.59
C ALA A 58 -9.71 -3.95 -0.63
N ARG A 59 -9.79 -4.57 -1.82
CA ARG A 59 -9.53 -6.01 -2.00
C ARG A 59 -8.12 -6.41 -1.59
N THR A 60 -7.14 -5.56 -1.89
CA THR A 60 -5.74 -5.80 -1.52
C THR A 60 -5.54 -5.79 -0.01
N ILE A 61 -6.04 -4.77 0.67
CA ILE A 61 -5.99 -4.67 2.13
C ILE A 61 -6.67 -5.87 2.79
N ASP A 62 -7.87 -6.23 2.34
CA ASP A 62 -8.62 -7.39 2.86
C ASP A 62 -7.89 -8.71 2.61
N ALA A 63 -7.22 -8.86 1.47
CA ALA A 63 -6.43 -10.06 1.16
C ALA A 63 -5.20 -10.17 2.06
N ILE A 64 -4.49 -9.07 2.31
CA ILE A 64 -3.34 -9.02 3.21
C ILE A 64 -3.78 -9.36 4.64
N GLU A 65 -4.87 -8.75 5.14
CA GLU A 65 -5.40 -9.05 6.48
C GLU A 65 -5.78 -10.52 6.63
N ARG A 66 -6.46 -11.11 5.65
CA ARG A 66 -6.78 -12.54 5.64
C ARG A 66 -5.53 -13.41 5.66
N HIS A 67 -4.51 -13.02 4.88
CA HIS A 67 -3.25 -13.73 4.84
C HIS A 67 -2.56 -13.73 6.20
N ILE A 68 -2.49 -12.58 6.88
CA ILE A 68 -1.83 -12.45 8.19
C ILE A 68 -2.56 -13.23 9.27
N ARG A 69 -3.91 -13.20 9.27
CA ARG A 69 -4.74 -13.90 10.26
C ARG A 69 -4.84 -15.41 10.05
N ALA A 70 -4.49 -15.88 8.86
CA ALA A 70 -4.65 -17.29 8.54
C ALA A 70 -3.60 -18.17 9.24
N PRO A 71 -3.93 -19.43 9.57
CA PRO A 71 -2.96 -20.42 10.01
C PRO A 71 -1.85 -20.59 8.97
N TRP A 72 -0.64 -20.88 9.43
CA TRP A 72 0.57 -20.92 8.58
C TRP A 72 0.45 -21.80 7.33
N PHE A 73 -0.25 -22.96 7.42
CA PHE A 73 -0.42 -23.88 6.30
C PHE A 73 -1.35 -23.33 5.20
N LEU A 74 -2.35 -22.50 5.54
CA LEU A 74 -3.21 -21.84 4.57
C LEU A 74 -2.50 -20.64 3.92
N ARG A 75 -1.59 -19.98 4.65
CA ARG A 75 -0.78 -18.91 4.09
C ARG A 75 0.08 -19.40 2.94
N TRP A 76 0.58 -20.63 3.03
CA TRP A 76 1.58 -21.14 2.08
C TRP A 76 0.98 -21.56 0.73
N LEU A 77 -0.22 -22.10 0.67
CA LEU A 77 -0.76 -22.67 -0.57
C LEU A 77 -1.78 -21.79 -1.31
N SER A 78 -2.83 -21.34 -0.66
CA SER A 78 -3.95 -20.71 -1.38
C SER A 78 -3.95 -19.17 -1.29
N LEU A 79 -3.59 -18.63 -0.13
CA LEU A 79 -3.65 -17.19 0.08
C LEU A 79 -2.50 -16.46 -0.60
N ARG A 80 -1.30 -17.07 -0.66
CA ARG A 80 -0.16 -16.51 -1.39
C ARG A 80 -0.43 -16.37 -2.90
N ILE A 81 -1.09 -17.34 -3.51
CA ILE A 81 -1.49 -17.26 -4.92
C ILE A 81 -2.45 -16.10 -5.15
N GLY A 82 -3.39 -15.89 -4.22
CA GLY A 82 -4.30 -14.74 -4.27
C GLY A 82 -3.57 -13.40 -4.19
N LEU A 83 -2.58 -13.26 -3.30
CA LEU A 83 -1.75 -12.05 -3.20
C LEU A 83 -0.91 -11.83 -4.47
N MET A 84 -0.32 -12.89 -5.04
CA MET A 84 0.45 -12.80 -6.28
C MET A 84 -0.40 -12.34 -7.47
N ARG A 85 -1.66 -12.79 -7.56
CA ARG A 85 -2.59 -12.28 -8.59
C ARG A 85 -2.89 -10.80 -8.40
N LEU A 86 -3.11 -10.36 -7.17
CA LEU A 86 -3.31 -8.94 -6.90
C LEU A 86 -2.06 -8.13 -7.23
N ALA A 87 -0.84 -8.65 -6.97
CA ALA A 87 0.39 -7.97 -7.33
C ALA A 87 0.49 -7.70 -8.84
N THR A 88 0.08 -8.66 -9.69
CA THR A 88 0.07 -8.44 -11.15
C THR A 88 -0.91 -7.34 -11.59
N GLU A 89 -1.95 -7.04 -10.81
CA GLU A 89 -2.84 -5.91 -11.10
C GLU A 89 -2.17 -4.55 -10.84
N PHE A 90 -1.06 -4.52 -10.07
CA PHE A 90 -0.28 -3.30 -9.81
C PHE A 90 0.86 -3.08 -10.82
N ASP A 91 1.37 -4.13 -11.45
CA ASP A 91 2.59 -4.06 -12.27
C ASP A 91 2.49 -3.00 -13.38
N ASP A 92 1.49 -3.10 -14.25
CA ASP A 92 1.30 -2.16 -15.36
C ASP A 92 0.98 -0.72 -14.89
N PRO A 93 0.05 -0.51 -13.91
CA PRO A 93 -0.19 0.82 -13.37
C PRO A 93 1.05 1.48 -12.76
N ILE A 94 1.89 0.72 -12.07
CA ILE A 94 3.13 1.25 -11.46
C ILE A 94 4.11 1.71 -12.53
N VAL A 95 4.35 0.89 -13.56
CA VAL A 95 5.20 1.26 -14.70
C VAL A 95 4.67 2.53 -15.36
N SER A 96 3.36 2.58 -15.61
CA SER A 96 2.73 3.77 -16.22
C SER A 96 2.85 5.03 -15.36
N LEU A 97 2.76 4.91 -14.03
CA LEU A 97 2.93 6.05 -13.11
C LEU A 97 4.37 6.56 -13.07
N GLN A 98 5.35 5.67 -13.27
CA GLN A 98 6.76 6.02 -13.25
C GLN A 98 7.23 6.59 -14.59
N ASP A 99 6.79 6.01 -15.71
CA ASP A 99 7.34 6.29 -17.03
C ASP A 99 6.52 7.30 -17.84
N LEU A 100 5.23 7.47 -17.57
CA LEU A 100 4.29 8.20 -18.42
C LEU A 100 3.69 9.46 -17.77
N ASP A 101 4.25 9.95 -16.67
CA ASP A 101 3.80 11.17 -15.97
C ASP A 101 2.27 11.24 -15.79
N MET A 102 1.67 10.15 -15.36
CA MET A 102 0.23 10.15 -15.08
C MET A 102 -0.08 11.10 -13.92
N GLU A 103 -0.87 12.13 -14.22
CA GLU A 103 -1.26 13.17 -13.26
C GLU A 103 -2.32 12.69 -12.26
N TRP A 104 -1.94 11.78 -11.39
CA TRP A 104 -2.77 11.53 -10.21
C TRP A 104 -2.40 12.51 -9.10
N PRO A 105 -3.38 12.94 -8.30
CA PRO A 105 -3.07 13.70 -7.09
C PRO A 105 -2.07 12.95 -6.21
N GLU A 106 -1.12 13.68 -5.63
CA GLU A 106 -0.04 13.07 -4.85
C GLU A 106 -0.52 12.16 -3.71
N PRO A 107 -1.57 12.52 -2.92
CA PRO A 107 -2.10 11.61 -1.89
C PRO A 107 -2.63 10.30 -2.46
N VAL A 108 -3.20 10.32 -3.67
CA VAL A 108 -3.72 9.13 -4.37
C VAL A 108 -2.57 8.21 -4.80
N LYS A 109 -1.50 8.78 -5.39
CA LYS A 109 -0.28 8.06 -5.75
C LYS A 109 0.34 7.37 -4.52
N LEU A 110 0.51 8.12 -3.45
CA LEU A 110 1.10 7.62 -2.21
C LEU A 110 0.28 6.48 -1.60
N THR A 111 -1.06 6.60 -1.59
CA THR A 111 -1.94 5.52 -1.12
C THR A 111 -1.78 4.26 -1.97
N PHE A 112 -1.69 4.42 -3.29
CA PHE A 112 -1.50 3.32 -4.22
C PHE A 112 -0.15 2.62 -4.03
N TYR A 113 0.94 3.38 -3.95
CA TYR A 113 2.28 2.83 -3.70
C TYR A 113 2.39 2.17 -2.34
N ALA A 114 1.77 2.74 -1.31
CA ALA A 114 1.75 2.15 0.02
C ALA A 114 1.08 0.77 0.01
N ALA A 115 -0.06 0.63 -0.68
CA ALA A 115 -0.76 -0.64 -0.82
C ALA A 115 0.09 -1.68 -1.58
N HIS A 116 0.75 -1.27 -2.67
CA HIS A 116 1.65 -2.13 -3.43
C HIS A 116 2.84 -2.61 -2.57
N ASN A 117 3.52 -1.70 -1.88
CA ASN A 117 4.68 -2.05 -1.06
C ASN A 117 4.32 -3.01 0.09
N LEU A 118 3.14 -2.83 0.71
CA LEU A 118 2.67 -3.76 1.73
C LEU A 118 2.32 -5.14 1.15
N LEU A 119 1.72 -5.16 -0.04
CA LEU A 119 1.42 -6.39 -0.77
C LEU A 119 2.71 -7.16 -1.10
N GLU A 120 3.70 -6.48 -1.67
CA GLU A 120 5.01 -7.04 -1.98
C GLU A 120 5.73 -7.56 -0.72
N HIS A 121 5.69 -6.81 0.38
CA HIS A 121 6.20 -7.27 1.68
C HIS A 121 5.51 -8.57 2.13
N SER A 122 4.18 -8.65 1.99
CA SER A 122 3.39 -9.82 2.39
C SER A 122 3.69 -11.07 1.56
N ILE A 123 4.11 -10.89 0.30
CA ILE A 123 4.47 -11.98 -0.62
C ILE A 123 5.93 -12.43 -0.41
N LYS A 124 6.84 -11.46 -0.37
CA LYS A 124 8.28 -11.70 -0.46
C LYS A 124 8.98 -11.73 0.90
N GLY A 125 8.40 -11.11 1.94
CA GLY A 125 9.01 -10.95 3.26
C GLY A 125 10.37 -10.25 3.16
N GLY A 126 10.76 -9.46 4.14
CA GLY A 126 12.14 -8.98 4.30
C GLY A 126 12.84 -8.24 3.14
N HIS A 127 12.18 -8.08 1.98
CA HIS A 127 12.74 -7.32 0.86
C HIS A 127 12.89 -5.84 1.20
N THR A 128 13.95 -5.23 0.71
CA THR A 128 14.28 -3.83 0.93
C THR A 128 14.16 -3.06 -0.38
N TYR A 129 13.73 -1.81 -0.26
CA TYR A 129 13.80 -0.79 -1.30
C TYR A 129 14.65 0.37 -0.76
N ASP A 130 15.69 0.76 -1.46
CA ASP A 130 16.69 1.78 -1.02
C ASP A 130 17.24 1.54 0.40
N GLY A 131 17.44 0.26 0.77
CA GLY A 131 17.94 -0.10 2.10
C GLY A 131 16.87 -0.20 3.19
N HIS A 132 15.65 0.23 2.92
CA HIS A 132 14.52 0.12 3.86
C HIS A 132 13.61 -1.07 3.54
N ARG A 133 13.02 -1.67 4.57
CA ARG A 133 12.05 -2.74 4.37
C ARG A 133 10.78 -2.19 3.70
N LEU A 134 10.21 -2.96 2.78
CA LEU A 134 8.98 -2.54 2.04
C LEU A 134 7.83 -2.14 2.98
N VAL A 135 7.68 -2.81 4.13
CA VAL A 135 6.66 -2.43 5.11
C VAL A 135 6.91 -1.04 5.71
N TYR A 136 8.16 -0.67 5.93
CA TYR A 136 8.53 0.67 6.40
C TYR A 136 8.21 1.73 5.33
N VAL A 137 8.58 1.46 4.07
CA VAL A 137 8.24 2.34 2.94
C VAL A 137 6.72 2.51 2.83
N SER A 138 5.96 1.43 2.99
CA SER A 138 4.49 1.48 2.99
C SER A 138 3.93 2.35 4.12
N ILE A 139 4.48 2.25 5.34
CA ILE A 139 4.06 3.09 6.48
C ILE A 139 4.27 4.57 6.15
N ASN A 140 5.45 4.95 5.68
CA ASN A 140 5.77 6.35 5.37
C ASN A 140 4.88 6.89 4.25
N GLN A 141 4.69 6.15 3.17
CA GLN A 141 3.83 6.56 2.07
C GLN A 141 2.36 6.71 2.49
N ALA A 142 1.85 5.80 3.33
CA ALA A 142 0.48 5.91 3.84
C ALA A 142 0.33 7.10 4.80
N ALA A 143 1.31 7.36 5.65
CA ALA A 143 1.33 8.52 6.53
C ALA A 143 1.39 9.84 5.74
N ASP A 144 2.28 9.93 4.75
CA ASP A 144 2.37 11.10 3.87
C ASP A 144 1.07 11.32 3.07
N ALA A 145 0.41 10.24 2.62
CA ALA A 145 -0.88 10.34 1.94
C ALA A 145 -1.95 10.95 2.86
N LEU A 146 -1.99 10.51 4.12
CA LEU A 146 -2.94 11.01 5.12
C LEU A 146 -2.67 12.47 5.50
N GLU A 147 -1.41 12.85 5.67
CA GLU A 147 -1.01 14.22 5.97
C GLU A 147 -1.37 15.16 4.81
N ARG A 148 -0.98 14.83 3.58
CA ARG A 148 -1.28 15.61 2.37
C ARG A 148 -2.77 15.60 2.01
N GLY A 149 -3.49 14.56 2.41
CA GLY A 149 -4.94 14.47 2.29
C GLY A 149 -5.70 15.24 3.38
N GLY A 150 -5.00 15.81 4.38
CA GLY A 150 -5.59 16.55 5.50
C GLY A 150 -6.40 15.66 6.44
N ILE A 151 -6.10 14.37 6.51
CA ILE A 151 -6.82 13.39 7.34
C ILE A 151 -6.10 13.17 8.68
N MET A 152 -4.77 13.31 8.70
CA MET A 152 -3.94 13.04 9.88
C MET A 152 -2.83 14.08 10.00
N GLU A 153 -2.49 14.46 11.23
CA GLU A 153 -1.32 15.29 11.51
C GLU A 153 -0.13 14.43 11.95
N THR A 154 1.11 14.93 11.74
CA THR A 154 2.35 14.18 12.05
C THR A 154 2.40 13.67 13.50
N HIS A 155 1.84 14.44 14.48
CA HIS A 155 1.84 14.01 15.87
C HIS A 155 0.91 12.81 16.14
N GLU A 156 -0.13 12.61 15.33
CA GLU A 156 -1.05 11.47 15.46
C GLU A 156 -0.36 10.16 15.05
N LEU A 157 0.53 10.21 14.05
CA LEU A 157 1.37 9.05 13.70
C LEU A 157 2.25 8.63 14.88
N ASP A 158 2.84 9.59 15.59
CA ASP A 158 3.64 9.30 16.79
C ASP A 158 2.83 8.59 17.88
N MET A 159 1.57 9.00 18.08
CA MET A 159 0.66 8.32 19.00
C MET A 159 0.35 6.90 18.54
N LEU A 160 0.04 6.70 17.27
CA LEU A 160 -0.24 5.36 16.71
C LEU A 160 0.92 4.39 16.90
N VAL A 161 2.16 4.86 16.70
CA VAL A 161 3.38 4.06 16.89
C VAL A 161 3.57 3.65 18.36
N ARG A 162 3.16 4.51 19.30
CA ARG A 162 3.25 4.19 20.75
C ARG A 162 2.22 3.16 21.19
N GLU A 163 1.08 3.08 20.51
CA GLU A 163 -0.02 2.16 20.82
C GLU A 163 0.15 0.77 20.17
N THR A 164 1.09 0.65 19.23
CA THR A 164 1.36 -0.58 18.47
C THR A 164 2.44 -1.44 19.13
#